data_c9c318909decba5cc056f75da3684355
#
_entry.id   c9c318909decba5cc056f75da3684355
#
_cell.length_a   1.000
_cell.length_b   1.000
_cell.length_c   1.000
_cell.angle_alpha   90.00
_cell.angle_beta   90.00
_cell.angle_gamma   90.00
#
_symmetry.space_group_name_H-M   'P 1'
#
loop_
_entity.id
_entity.type
_entity.pdbx_description
1 polymer ?
#
loop_
_entity_poly.entity_id
_entity_poly.type
_entity_poly.pdbx_seq_one_letter_code
_entity_poly.pdbx_strand_id
1 'polypeptide(L)'
;MNYTTYLFDFDYTLADSSRGIVTCFRNVLTRHGYTEVTDDDIKRTIGKTLEDSFSILTGVTDAGQLAGFKAEYRKEADTHMTVNTVLFLETKSVLTALKDSGARIGIISTKYRFRIKELLDQHFPEDFMDIIVGGEDVKAAKPSPEGLLLAIKRLHVSKAETLYIGDSTVDAETAQAAGVDFAGVTHGVTTAKELEKYPHRKIMNTLEELLAVQEEYPSIFKIENPIRPENAHATS
;
A
#
# COMPACT_ATOMS: atom_id res chain seq x y z
N MET A 1 19.71 -1.17 9.68
CA MET A 1 18.64 -0.55 10.48
C MET A 1 17.53 -1.58 10.60
N ASN A 2 17.01 -1.81 11.80
CA ASN A 2 15.93 -2.78 11.99
C ASN A 2 14.61 -2.04 11.95
N TYR A 3 13.82 -2.24 10.89
CA TYR A 3 12.46 -1.74 10.84
C TYR A 3 11.56 -2.62 11.70
N THR A 4 10.71 -1.99 12.48
CA THR A 4 9.66 -2.65 13.28
C THR A 4 8.27 -2.37 12.75
N THR A 5 8.17 -1.51 11.72
CA THR A 5 6.92 -1.10 11.10
C THR A 5 7.07 -1.08 9.58
N TYR A 6 6.17 -1.78 8.92
CA TYR A 6 6.11 -1.88 7.46
C TYR A 6 4.77 -1.37 6.99
N LEU A 7 4.78 -0.27 6.24
CA LEU A 7 3.59 0.33 5.65
C LEU A 7 3.64 0.12 4.14
N PHE A 8 2.55 -0.32 3.56
CA PHE A 8 2.48 -0.71 2.16
C PHE A 8 1.47 0.16 1.40
N ASP A 9 1.73 0.45 0.14
CA ASP A 9 0.63 0.73 -0.78
C ASP A 9 -0.14 -0.57 -1.06
N PHE A 10 -1.28 -0.47 -1.74
CA PHE A 10 -2.14 -1.62 -2.00
C PHE A 10 -2.09 -2.06 -3.47
N ASP A 11 -2.53 -1.18 -4.39
CA ASP A 11 -2.62 -1.50 -5.81
C ASP A 11 -1.22 -1.66 -6.41
N TYR A 12 -0.94 -2.76 -7.11
CA TYR A 12 0.39 -3.12 -7.63
C TYR A 12 1.50 -3.27 -6.58
N THR A 13 1.17 -3.19 -5.30
CA THR A 13 2.13 -3.50 -4.23
C THR A 13 1.77 -4.80 -3.54
N LEU A 14 0.58 -4.92 -2.96
CA LEU A 14 0.06 -6.12 -2.30
C LEU A 14 -0.88 -6.92 -3.20
N ALA A 15 -1.54 -6.25 -4.15
CA ALA A 15 -2.56 -6.86 -5.00
C ALA A 15 -2.49 -6.33 -6.44
N ASP A 16 -2.76 -7.21 -7.40
CA ASP A 16 -3.06 -6.82 -8.78
C ASP A 16 -4.56 -6.53 -8.91
N SER A 17 -4.89 -5.26 -8.94
CA SER A 17 -6.24 -4.75 -9.18
C SER A 17 -6.42 -4.17 -10.57
N SER A 18 -5.42 -4.31 -11.43
CA SER A 18 -5.39 -3.67 -12.76
C SER A 18 -6.58 -4.03 -13.61
N ARG A 19 -7.02 -5.29 -13.60
CA ARG A 19 -8.18 -5.76 -14.37
C ARG A 19 -9.46 -5.06 -13.91
N GLY A 20 -9.68 -4.93 -12.61
CA GLY A 20 -10.85 -4.23 -12.05
C GLY A 20 -10.82 -2.74 -12.37
N ILE A 21 -9.67 -2.11 -12.17
CA ILE A 21 -9.46 -0.68 -12.43
C ILE A 21 -9.68 -0.37 -13.93
N VAL A 22 -9.02 -1.12 -14.82
CA VAL A 22 -9.16 -0.94 -16.29
C VAL A 22 -10.61 -1.11 -16.71
N THR A 23 -11.32 -2.14 -16.22
CA THR A 23 -12.73 -2.35 -16.53
C THR A 23 -13.58 -1.14 -16.12
N CYS A 24 -13.41 -0.64 -14.91
CA CYS A 24 -14.17 0.51 -14.40
C CYS A 24 -13.90 1.78 -15.22
N PHE A 25 -12.62 2.11 -15.48
CA PHE A 25 -12.27 3.24 -16.33
C PHE A 25 -12.82 3.08 -17.74
N ARG A 26 -12.61 1.92 -18.37
CA ARG A 26 -13.05 1.64 -19.74
C ARG A 26 -14.56 1.87 -19.90
N ASN A 27 -15.37 1.38 -18.95
CA ASN A 27 -16.81 1.54 -18.98
C ASN A 27 -17.23 3.02 -18.93
N VAL A 28 -16.60 3.82 -18.07
CA VAL A 28 -16.87 5.27 -17.98
C VAL A 28 -16.36 5.99 -19.23
N LEU A 29 -15.11 5.78 -19.61
CA LEU A 29 -14.50 6.43 -20.78
C LEU A 29 -15.28 6.18 -22.07
N THR A 30 -15.70 4.94 -22.33
CA THR A 30 -16.49 4.57 -23.50
C THR A 30 -17.84 5.27 -23.50
N ARG A 31 -18.51 5.36 -22.35
CA ARG A 31 -19.81 6.04 -22.19
C ARG A 31 -19.75 7.52 -22.56
N HIS A 32 -18.58 8.14 -22.33
CA HIS A 32 -18.33 9.55 -22.63
C HIS A 32 -17.54 9.79 -23.93
N GLY A 33 -17.37 8.74 -24.77
CA GLY A 33 -16.77 8.87 -26.10
C GLY A 33 -15.23 8.88 -26.13
N TYR A 34 -14.55 8.59 -25.02
CA TYR A 34 -13.08 8.51 -24.96
C TYR A 34 -12.59 7.09 -25.33
N THR A 35 -12.79 6.69 -26.59
CA THR A 35 -12.53 5.33 -27.07
C THR A 35 -11.05 5.09 -27.41
N GLU A 36 -10.26 6.13 -27.65
CA GLU A 36 -8.85 6.04 -28.03
C GLU A 36 -7.90 5.82 -26.86
N VAL A 37 -8.37 6.00 -25.62
CA VAL A 37 -7.57 5.73 -24.41
C VAL A 37 -7.26 4.24 -24.32
N THR A 38 -6.01 3.87 -24.24
CA THR A 38 -5.58 2.47 -24.15
C THR A 38 -5.63 1.94 -22.72
N ASP A 39 -5.61 0.61 -22.55
CA ASP A 39 -5.50 -0.01 -21.23
C ASP A 39 -4.18 0.33 -20.55
N ASP A 40 -3.11 0.50 -21.32
CA ASP A 40 -1.81 0.89 -20.78
C ASP A 40 -1.80 2.35 -20.29
N ASP A 41 -2.54 3.26 -20.96
CA ASP A 41 -2.73 4.61 -20.46
C ASP A 41 -3.45 4.59 -19.10
N ILE A 42 -4.51 3.78 -18.97
CA ILE A 42 -5.23 3.62 -17.70
C ILE A 42 -4.31 3.08 -16.61
N LYS A 43 -3.57 2.00 -16.88
CA LYS A 43 -2.65 1.38 -15.92
C LYS A 43 -1.59 2.36 -15.39
N ARG A 44 -1.11 3.30 -16.23
CA ARG A 44 -0.15 4.34 -15.82
C ARG A 44 -0.72 5.38 -14.86
N THR A 45 -2.03 5.40 -14.67
CA THR A 45 -2.68 6.30 -13.69
C THR A 45 -2.95 5.62 -12.34
N ILE A 46 -2.74 4.30 -12.24
CA ILE A 46 -2.95 3.56 -10.98
C ILE A 46 -2.06 4.17 -9.87
N GLY A 47 -2.63 4.35 -8.69
CA GLY A 47 -1.98 5.02 -7.56
C GLY A 47 -2.33 6.51 -7.43
N LYS A 48 -2.83 7.15 -8.50
CA LYS A 48 -3.31 8.55 -8.47
C LYS A 48 -4.76 8.63 -7.96
N THR A 49 -5.25 9.86 -7.72
CA THR A 49 -6.67 10.07 -7.46
C THR A 49 -7.50 9.78 -8.72
N LEU A 50 -8.79 9.45 -8.55
CA LEU A 50 -9.68 9.23 -9.71
C LEU A 50 -9.81 10.51 -10.54
N GLU A 51 -9.89 11.67 -9.90
CA GLU A 51 -9.96 12.96 -10.57
C GLU A 51 -8.71 13.23 -11.43
N ASP A 52 -7.51 13.03 -10.87
CA ASP A 52 -6.26 13.19 -11.61
C ASP A 52 -6.17 12.19 -12.77
N SER A 53 -6.55 10.93 -12.52
CA SER A 53 -6.55 9.89 -13.55
C SER A 53 -7.48 10.23 -14.71
N PHE A 54 -8.72 10.62 -14.43
CA PHE A 54 -9.65 11.05 -15.48
C PHE A 54 -9.14 12.31 -16.20
N SER A 55 -8.61 13.28 -15.46
CA SER A 55 -8.04 14.50 -16.09
C SER A 55 -6.89 14.16 -17.04
N ILE A 56 -5.98 13.27 -16.66
CA ILE A 56 -4.87 12.80 -17.51
C ILE A 56 -5.40 12.08 -18.75
N LEU A 57 -6.38 11.18 -18.58
CA LEU A 57 -6.88 10.32 -19.65
C LEU A 57 -7.80 11.06 -20.64
N THR A 58 -8.49 12.11 -20.22
CA THR A 58 -9.51 12.79 -21.02
C THR A 58 -9.14 14.22 -21.41
N GLY A 59 -8.18 14.82 -20.71
CA GLY A 59 -7.86 16.26 -20.82
C GLY A 59 -8.89 17.17 -20.13
N VAL A 60 -9.92 16.61 -19.47
CA VAL A 60 -10.92 17.37 -18.71
C VAL A 60 -10.30 17.96 -17.46
N THR A 61 -10.57 19.24 -17.20
CA THR A 61 -10.13 19.96 -15.99
C THR A 61 -11.28 20.53 -15.17
N ASP A 62 -12.51 20.45 -15.71
CA ASP A 62 -13.70 20.90 -14.99
C ASP A 62 -14.03 19.98 -13.79
N ALA A 63 -14.03 20.55 -12.59
CA ALA A 63 -14.21 19.81 -11.37
C ALA A 63 -15.57 19.11 -11.29
N GLY A 64 -16.62 19.68 -11.89
CA GLY A 64 -17.95 19.08 -11.90
C GLY A 64 -17.99 17.83 -12.77
N GLN A 65 -17.38 17.88 -13.96
CA GLN A 65 -17.28 16.72 -14.86
C GLN A 65 -16.43 15.61 -14.24
N LEU A 66 -15.27 15.95 -13.65
CA LEU A 66 -14.41 14.98 -12.96
C LEU A 66 -15.13 14.32 -11.78
N ALA A 67 -15.91 15.07 -11.02
CA ALA A 67 -16.75 14.51 -9.95
C ALA A 67 -17.82 13.57 -10.50
N GLY A 68 -18.40 13.87 -11.68
CA GLY A 68 -19.31 13.00 -12.40
C GLY A 68 -18.65 11.67 -12.79
N PHE A 69 -17.49 11.71 -13.45
CA PHE A 69 -16.73 10.52 -13.82
C PHE A 69 -16.38 9.66 -12.61
N LYS A 70 -15.92 10.29 -11.52
CA LYS A 70 -15.63 9.61 -10.25
C LYS A 70 -16.88 8.91 -9.69
N ALA A 71 -18.05 9.56 -9.74
CA ALA A 71 -19.29 8.96 -9.25
C ALA A 71 -19.70 7.74 -10.09
N GLU A 72 -19.54 7.80 -11.41
CA GLU A 72 -19.78 6.66 -12.31
C GLU A 72 -18.78 5.53 -12.06
N TYR A 73 -17.48 5.85 -11.96
CA TYR A 73 -16.44 4.87 -11.65
C TYR A 73 -16.74 4.11 -10.36
N ARG A 74 -17.21 4.79 -9.31
CA ARG A 74 -17.57 4.15 -8.05
C ARG A 74 -18.68 3.11 -8.22
N LYS A 75 -19.68 3.40 -9.06
CA LYS A 75 -20.75 2.43 -9.37
C LYS A 75 -20.21 1.22 -10.12
N GLU A 76 -19.30 1.42 -11.08
CA GLU A 76 -18.61 0.32 -11.76
C GLU A 76 -17.80 -0.52 -10.77
N ALA A 77 -17.08 0.14 -9.86
CA ALA A 77 -16.25 -0.51 -8.86
C ALA A 77 -17.05 -1.37 -7.87
N ASP A 78 -18.32 -1.02 -7.59
CA ASP A 78 -19.22 -1.84 -6.77
C ASP A 78 -19.44 -3.24 -7.35
N THR A 79 -19.36 -3.36 -8.68
CA THR A 79 -19.57 -4.63 -9.38
C THR A 79 -18.28 -5.32 -9.79
N HIS A 80 -17.27 -4.53 -10.20
CA HIS A 80 -16.13 -5.08 -10.95
C HIS A 80 -14.82 -5.09 -10.16
N MET A 81 -14.68 -4.31 -9.06
CA MET A 81 -13.39 -4.13 -8.43
C MET A 81 -12.91 -5.39 -7.69
N THR A 82 -13.63 -5.83 -6.68
CA THR A 82 -13.17 -6.90 -5.79
C THR A 82 -13.03 -8.24 -6.52
N VAL A 83 -13.97 -8.59 -7.40
CA VAL A 83 -13.95 -9.84 -8.18
C VAL A 83 -12.81 -9.90 -9.22
N ASN A 84 -12.20 -8.77 -9.55
CA ASN A 84 -11.08 -8.64 -10.48
C ASN A 84 -9.80 -8.14 -9.80
N THR A 85 -9.71 -8.25 -8.48
CA THR A 85 -8.49 -7.93 -7.70
C THR A 85 -7.98 -9.21 -7.06
N VAL A 86 -6.70 -9.50 -7.21
CA VAL A 86 -6.05 -10.68 -6.63
C VAL A 86 -4.81 -10.28 -5.87
N LEU A 87 -4.54 -10.89 -4.72
CA LEU A 87 -3.25 -10.72 -4.03
C LEU A 87 -2.12 -11.31 -4.88
N PHE A 88 -0.95 -10.68 -4.87
CA PHE A 88 0.25 -11.34 -5.39
C PHE A 88 0.55 -12.60 -4.58
N LEU A 89 1.16 -13.59 -5.22
CA LEU A 89 1.34 -14.93 -4.63
C LEU A 89 2.05 -14.89 -3.27
N GLU A 90 3.05 -14.06 -3.16
CA GLU A 90 3.89 -13.91 -1.97
C GLU A 90 3.29 -13.00 -0.89
N THR A 91 2.27 -12.21 -1.22
CA THR A 91 1.72 -11.21 -0.26
C THR A 91 1.34 -11.84 1.06
N LYS A 92 0.63 -12.98 1.03
CA LYS A 92 0.16 -13.63 2.25
C LYS A 92 1.31 -14.13 3.12
N SER A 93 2.28 -14.80 2.53
CA SER A 93 3.46 -15.34 3.24
C SER A 93 4.32 -14.24 3.84
N VAL A 94 4.58 -13.18 3.07
CA VAL A 94 5.40 -12.04 3.51
C VAL A 94 4.73 -11.30 4.67
N LEU A 95 3.46 -10.94 4.54
CA LEU A 95 2.76 -10.23 5.60
C LEU A 95 2.63 -11.07 6.89
N THR A 96 2.42 -12.39 6.76
CA THR A 96 2.38 -13.30 7.91
C THR A 96 3.75 -13.35 8.59
N ALA A 97 4.83 -13.53 7.84
CA ALA A 97 6.18 -13.56 8.39
C ALA A 97 6.56 -12.28 9.13
N LEU A 98 6.15 -11.11 8.59
CA LEU A 98 6.36 -9.82 9.26
C LEU A 98 5.58 -9.75 10.58
N LYS A 99 4.33 -10.19 10.62
CA LYS A 99 3.53 -10.25 11.86
C LYS A 99 4.13 -11.21 12.88
N ASP A 100 4.56 -12.38 12.45
CA ASP A 100 5.17 -13.41 13.31
C ASP A 100 6.51 -12.92 13.90
N SER A 101 7.22 -12.04 13.21
CA SER A 101 8.41 -11.36 13.75
C SER A 101 8.10 -10.24 14.76
N GLY A 102 6.81 -9.95 15.00
CA GLY A 102 6.36 -8.89 15.91
C GLY A 102 6.30 -7.50 15.26
N ALA A 103 6.45 -7.41 13.95
CA ALA A 103 6.37 -6.13 13.26
C ALA A 103 4.92 -5.60 13.19
N ARG A 104 4.78 -4.27 13.18
CA ARG A 104 3.54 -3.59 12.82
C ARG A 104 3.42 -3.53 11.32
N ILE A 105 2.23 -3.84 10.80
CA ILE A 105 1.95 -3.76 9.37
C ILE A 105 0.72 -2.91 9.08
N GLY A 106 0.77 -2.12 8.01
CA GLY A 106 -0.36 -1.28 7.63
C GLY A 106 -0.39 -0.96 6.15
N ILE A 107 -1.49 -0.35 5.71
CA ILE A 107 -1.72 0.03 4.32
C ILE A 107 -2.02 1.52 4.23
N ILE A 108 -1.39 2.19 3.25
CA ILE A 108 -1.60 3.60 2.90
C ILE A 108 -1.94 3.68 1.41
N SER A 109 -3.17 3.93 1.06
CA SER A 109 -3.62 3.88 -0.33
C SER A 109 -4.56 5.03 -0.69
N THR A 110 -4.63 5.36 -1.98
CA THR A 110 -5.66 6.24 -2.55
C THR A 110 -7.01 5.53 -2.69
N LYS A 111 -6.99 4.19 -2.68
CA LYS A 111 -8.21 3.36 -2.65
C LYS A 111 -8.93 3.52 -1.31
N TYR A 112 -10.24 3.42 -1.33
CA TYR A 112 -11.06 3.47 -0.11
C TYR A 112 -10.83 2.22 0.76
N ARG A 113 -10.76 2.42 2.07
CA ARG A 113 -10.50 1.39 3.07
C ARG A 113 -11.44 0.19 2.94
N PHE A 114 -12.74 0.43 2.74
CA PHE A 114 -13.69 -0.66 2.64
C PHE A 114 -13.41 -1.58 1.44
N ARG A 115 -12.90 -1.05 0.32
CA ARG A 115 -12.50 -1.85 -0.86
C ARG A 115 -11.28 -2.72 -0.59
N ILE A 116 -10.34 -2.19 0.18
CA ILE A 116 -9.17 -2.94 0.63
C ILE A 116 -9.61 -4.08 1.55
N LYS A 117 -10.49 -3.78 2.53
CA LYS A 117 -11.03 -4.77 3.47
C LYS A 117 -11.83 -5.86 2.76
N GLU A 118 -12.66 -5.55 1.78
CA GLU A 118 -13.41 -6.55 1.00
C GLU A 118 -12.52 -7.67 0.43
N LEU A 119 -11.28 -7.36 0.04
CA LEU A 119 -10.34 -8.38 -0.42
C LEU A 119 -9.60 -9.03 0.76
N LEU A 120 -9.09 -8.23 1.70
CA LEU A 120 -8.27 -8.76 2.80
C LEU A 120 -9.06 -9.71 3.69
N ASP A 121 -10.33 -9.43 3.97
CA ASP A 121 -11.20 -10.25 4.81
C ASP A 121 -11.47 -11.66 4.21
N GLN A 122 -11.18 -11.85 2.91
CA GLN A 122 -11.23 -13.17 2.25
C GLN A 122 -9.94 -13.99 2.48
N HIS A 123 -8.84 -13.35 2.87
CA HIS A 123 -7.51 -13.96 2.91
C HIS A 123 -6.86 -13.94 4.29
N PHE A 124 -7.29 -13.03 5.17
CA PHE A 124 -6.69 -12.79 6.48
C PHE A 124 -7.79 -12.74 7.57
N PRO A 125 -7.44 -13.03 8.83
CA PRO A 125 -8.32 -12.77 9.96
C PRO A 125 -8.71 -11.31 10.08
N GLU A 126 -9.83 -11.04 10.73
CA GLU A 126 -10.20 -9.66 11.12
C GLU A 126 -9.05 -9.03 11.93
N ASP A 127 -8.84 -7.73 11.71
CA ASP A 127 -7.77 -6.95 12.36
C ASP A 127 -6.33 -7.46 12.13
N PHE A 128 -6.10 -8.22 11.06
CA PHE A 128 -4.75 -8.64 10.70
C PHE A 128 -3.81 -7.47 10.43
N MET A 129 -4.29 -6.43 9.75
CA MET A 129 -3.56 -5.17 9.57
C MET A 129 -3.70 -4.30 10.82
N ASP A 130 -2.58 -3.77 11.33
CA ASP A 130 -2.59 -2.85 12.48
C ASP A 130 -3.24 -1.50 12.13
N ILE A 131 -3.18 -1.11 10.84
CA ILE A 131 -3.84 0.09 10.33
C ILE A 131 -4.10 0.01 8.83
N ILE A 132 -5.20 0.61 8.38
CA ILE A 132 -5.46 0.91 6.97
C ILE A 132 -5.86 2.38 6.88
N VAL A 133 -5.10 3.16 6.12
CA VAL A 133 -5.41 4.56 5.78
C VAL A 133 -5.81 4.58 4.31
N GLY A 134 -7.08 4.82 4.06
CA GLY A 134 -7.65 4.93 2.71
C GLY A 134 -7.74 6.38 2.24
N GLY A 135 -8.15 6.56 0.99
CA GLY A 135 -8.30 7.89 0.40
C GLY A 135 -9.31 8.79 1.11
N GLU A 136 -10.27 8.22 1.84
CA GLU A 136 -11.25 8.96 2.64
C GLU A 136 -10.71 9.47 3.98
N ASP A 137 -9.55 8.99 4.42
CA ASP A 137 -8.97 9.35 5.73
C ASP A 137 -8.12 10.62 5.69
N VAL A 138 -7.81 11.11 4.51
CA VAL A 138 -6.88 12.23 4.28
C VAL A 138 -7.54 13.34 3.46
N LYS A 139 -7.06 14.56 3.65
CA LYS A 139 -7.47 15.72 2.85
C LYS A 139 -6.66 15.83 1.56
N ALA A 140 -5.39 15.48 1.64
CA ALA A 140 -4.48 15.48 0.52
C ALA A 140 -3.97 14.05 0.26
N ALA A 141 -4.28 13.54 -0.94
CA ALA A 141 -3.83 12.22 -1.38
C ALA A 141 -2.32 12.19 -1.67
N LYS A 142 -1.74 11.01 -1.79
CA LYS A 142 -0.37 10.80 -2.26
C LYS A 142 -0.13 11.61 -3.56
N PRO A 143 1.01 12.30 -3.73
CA PRO A 143 2.25 12.18 -2.95
C PRO A 143 2.31 13.03 -1.65
N SER A 144 1.19 13.59 -1.18
CA SER A 144 1.16 14.19 0.15
C SER A 144 1.53 13.15 1.22
N PRO A 145 2.39 13.51 2.21
CA PRO A 145 2.78 12.61 3.28
C PRO A 145 1.68 12.40 4.33
N GLU A 146 0.52 13.03 4.18
CA GLU A 146 -0.54 13.09 5.21
C GLU A 146 -0.95 11.68 5.69
N GLY A 147 -1.23 10.76 4.76
CA GLY A 147 -1.66 9.40 5.10
C GLY A 147 -0.58 8.60 5.82
N LEU A 148 0.67 8.71 5.36
CA LEU A 148 1.81 8.01 5.96
C LEU A 148 2.10 8.54 7.37
N LEU A 149 2.09 9.87 7.55
CA LEU A 149 2.28 10.50 8.86
C LEU A 149 1.12 10.21 9.82
N LEU A 150 -0.11 10.13 9.30
CA LEU A 150 -1.29 9.73 10.08
C LEU A 150 -1.14 8.31 10.63
N ALA A 151 -0.68 7.36 9.80
CA ALA A 151 -0.45 5.99 10.21
C ALA A 151 0.63 5.89 11.29
N ILE A 152 1.78 6.52 11.08
CA ILE A 152 2.88 6.59 12.06
C ILE A 152 2.40 7.12 13.41
N LYS A 153 1.63 8.21 13.38
CA LYS A 153 1.05 8.80 14.60
C LYS A 153 0.08 7.85 15.31
N ARG A 154 -0.82 7.20 14.56
CA ARG A 154 -1.83 6.29 15.14
C ARG A 154 -1.21 5.00 15.70
N LEU A 155 -0.15 4.51 15.06
CA LEU A 155 0.59 3.33 15.52
C LEU A 155 1.56 3.65 16.66
N HIS A 156 1.78 4.92 16.99
CA HIS A 156 2.76 5.38 17.99
C HIS A 156 4.17 4.87 17.72
N VAL A 157 4.59 4.87 16.46
CA VAL A 157 5.93 4.45 16.01
C VAL A 157 6.75 5.63 15.50
N SER A 158 8.07 5.44 15.37
CA SER A 158 8.96 6.47 14.82
C SER A 158 9.13 6.32 13.31
N LYS A 159 9.47 7.43 12.63
CA LYS A 159 9.81 7.41 11.19
C LYS A 159 11.05 6.54 10.93
N ALA A 160 12.03 6.56 11.84
CA ALA A 160 13.28 5.82 11.69
C ALA A 160 13.09 4.29 11.77
N GLU A 161 12.02 3.84 12.41
CA GLU A 161 11.65 2.42 12.53
C GLU A 161 10.64 1.98 11.48
N THR A 162 10.23 2.89 10.59
CA THR A 162 9.20 2.65 9.56
C THR A 162 9.83 2.54 8.19
N LEU A 163 9.47 1.49 7.45
CA LEU A 163 9.73 1.35 6.03
C LEU A 163 8.41 1.47 5.27
N TYR A 164 8.37 2.33 4.24
CA TYR A 164 7.24 2.41 3.34
C TYR A 164 7.55 1.65 2.04
N ILE A 165 6.63 0.80 1.61
CA ILE A 165 6.78 -0.06 0.44
C ILE A 165 5.71 0.31 -0.59
N GLY A 166 6.13 0.54 -1.84
CA GLY A 166 5.22 0.87 -2.94
C GLY A 166 5.81 0.55 -4.30
N ASP A 167 4.99 0.59 -5.34
CA ASP A 167 5.40 0.25 -6.71
C ASP A 167 5.59 1.47 -7.62
N SER A 168 5.24 2.67 -7.16
CA SER A 168 5.16 3.86 -8.00
C SER A 168 6.05 5.02 -7.55
N THR A 169 6.31 5.95 -8.48
CA THR A 169 7.00 7.20 -8.14
C THR A 169 6.20 8.04 -7.14
N VAL A 170 4.86 7.93 -7.16
CA VAL A 170 3.98 8.59 -6.19
C VAL A 170 4.26 8.10 -4.76
N ASP A 171 4.57 6.81 -4.59
CA ASP A 171 4.93 6.24 -3.29
C ASP A 171 6.30 6.71 -2.83
N ALA A 172 7.28 6.70 -3.74
CA ALA A 172 8.61 7.20 -3.45
C ALA A 172 8.60 8.68 -3.03
N GLU A 173 7.84 9.51 -3.73
CA GLU A 173 7.62 10.93 -3.40
C GLU A 173 6.92 11.09 -2.03
N THR A 174 5.93 10.25 -1.74
CA THR A 174 5.22 10.24 -0.44
C THR A 174 6.18 9.92 0.70
N ALA A 175 7.02 8.90 0.55
CA ALA A 175 8.03 8.53 1.53
C ALA A 175 9.04 9.64 1.75
N GLN A 176 9.56 10.21 0.66
CA GLN A 176 10.51 11.33 0.70
C GLN A 176 9.90 12.55 1.41
N ALA A 177 8.67 12.93 1.08
CA ALA A 177 7.97 14.04 1.71
C ALA A 177 7.69 13.79 3.20
N ALA A 178 7.44 12.53 3.59
CA ALA A 178 7.25 12.14 4.98
C ALA A 178 8.57 12.08 5.78
N GLY A 179 9.72 11.97 5.11
CA GLY A 179 11.01 11.68 5.74
C GLY A 179 11.06 10.27 6.31
N VAL A 180 10.53 9.30 5.56
CA VAL A 180 10.46 7.87 5.88
C VAL A 180 11.27 7.11 4.83
N ASP A 181 11.92 6.03 5.21
CA ASP A 181 12.65 5.16 4.29
C ASP A 181 11.68 4.47 3.33
N PHE A 182 12.12 4.32 2.08
CA PHE A 182 11.35 3.71 1.00
C PHE A 182 12.00 2.44 0.45
N ALA A 183 11.18 1.45 0.14
CA ALA A 183 11.55 0.31 -0.69
C ALA A 183 10.55 0.17 -1.85
N GLY A 184 11.07 0.05 -3.07
CA GLY A 184 10.24 -0.12 -4.25
C GLY A 184 10.03 -1.59 -4.60
N VAL A 185 8.86 -1.95 -5.14
CA VAL A 185 8.60 -3.24 -5.78
C VAL A 185 8.14 -3.03 -7.22
N THR A 186 8.64 -3.82 -8.16
CA THR A 186 8.36 -3.63 -9.60
C THR A 186 7.20 -4.51 -10.09
N HIS A 187 6.12 -4.60 -9.31
CA HIS A 187 4.91 -5.34 -9.71
C HIS A 187 4.03 -4.56 -10.69
N GLY A 188 4.09 -3.22 -10.62
CA GLY A 188 3.30 -2.34 -11.45
C GLY A 188 3.97 -1.97 -12.77
N VAL A 189 3.57 -0.82 -13.30
CA VAL A 189 4.07 -0.29 -14.59
C VAL A 189 5.30 0.59 -14.45
N THR A 190 5.67 0.98 -13.23
CA THR A 190 6.85 1.79 -12.96
C THR A 190 8.10 0.91 -13.02
N THR A 191 9.08 1.31 -13.79
CA THR A 191 10.32 0.55 -13.94
C THR A 191 11.27 0.78 -12.75
N ALA A 192 12.17 -0.17 -12.51
CA ALA A 192 13.24 0.00 -11.50
C ALA A 192 14.02 1.30 -11.70
N LYS A 193 14.37 1.64 -12.95
CA LYS A 193 15.09 2.88 -13.30
C LYS A 193 14.33 4.16 -12.92
N GLU A 194 13.01 4.12 -12.91
CA GLU A 194 12.19 5.26 -12.48
C GLU A 194 12.20 5.38 -10.97
N LEU A 195 12.09 4.27 -10.24
CA LEU A 195 12.15 4.23 -8.78
C LEU A 195 13.55 4.58 -8.24
N GLU A 196 14.62 4.15 -8.91
CA GLU A 196 16.02 4.44 -8.56
C GLU A 196 16.35 5.93 -8.52
N LYS A 197 15.54 6.78 -9.15
CA LYS A 197 15.72 8.25 -9.11
C LYS A 197 15.37 8.87 -7.75
N TYR A 198 14.68 8.13 -6.89
CA TYR A 198 14.27 8.58 -5.56
C TYR A 198 15.13 7.96 -4.47
N PRO A 199 15.26 8.60 -3.30
CA PRO A 199 15.88 7.96 -2.15
C PRO A 199 15.18 6.64 -1.83
N HIS A 200 15.93 5.55 -1.79
CA HIS A 200 15.39 4.21 -1.52
C HIS A 200 16.39 3.36 -0.74
N ARG A 201 15.91 2.34 -0.06
CA ARG A 201 16.71 1.32 0.61
C ARG A 201 16.94 0.13 -0.30
N LYS A 202 15.91 -0.26 -1.04
CA LYS A 202 15.95 -1.38 -1.97
C LYS A 202 14.90 -1.20 -3.07
N ILE A 203 15.21 -1.67 -4.27
CA ILE A 203 14.23 -1.91 -5.33
C ILE A 203 14.17 -3.41 -5.54
N MET A 204 12.97 -3.98 -5.42
CA MET A 204 12.70 -5.42 -5.39
C MET A 204 11.87 -5.83 -6.60
N ASN A 205 12.05 -7.06 -7.06
CA ASN A 205 11.20 -7.67 -8.08
C ASN A 205 9.97 -8.36 -7.45
N THR A 206 10.12 -8.86 -6.22
CA THR A 206 9.05 -9.50 -5.45
C THR A 206 9.11 -9.06 -3.99
N LEU A 207 7.99 -9.12 -3.28
CA LEU A 207 7.95 -8.78 -1.84
C LEU A 207 8.75 -9.78 -0.97
N GLU A 208 9.02 -10.99 -1.44
CA GLU A 208 9.85 -11.96 -0.71
C GLU A 208 11.23 -11.42 -0.39
N GLU A 209 11.77 -10.57 -1.27
CA GLU A 209 13.07 -9.94 -1.05
C GLU A 209 13.09 -9.01 0.17
N LEU A 210 11.91 -8.61 0.69
CA LEU A 210 11.79 -7.82 1.91
C LEU A 210 12.22 -8.63 3.14
N LEU A 211 11.96 -9.94 3.16
CA LEU A 211 12.34 -10.83 4.26
C LEU A 211 13.85 -11.05 4.33
N ALA A 212 14.53 -11.09 3.18
CA ALA A 212 15.98 -11.21 3.12
C ALA A 212 16.70 -10.00 3.73
N VAL A 213 16.09 -8.82 3.68
CA VAL A 213 16.62 -7.60 4.33
C VAL A 213 16.62 -7.72 5.87
N GLN A 214 15.71 -8.52 6.44
CA GLN A 214 15.67 -8.77 7.90
C GLN A 214 16.78 -9.72 8.33
N GLU A 215 17.17 -10.70 7.52
CA GLU A 215 18.20 -11.67 7.86
C GLU A 215 19.62 -11.08 7.86
N GLU A 216 19.89 -10.09 7.01
CA GLU A 216 21.17 -9.37 7.01
C GLU A 216 21.41 -8.52 8.28
N TYR A 217 20.34 -8.23 9.03
CA TYR A 217 20.39 -7.46 10.28
C TYR A 217 19.53 -8.14 11.36
N PRO A 218 19.95 -9.27 11.93
CA PRO A 218 19.19 -9.94 12.97
C PRO A 218 18.99 -9.00 14.17
N SER A 219 17.74 -8.79 14.52
CA SER A 219 17.36 -7.98 15.67
C SER A 219 17.94 -8.58 16.95
N ILE A 220 18.65 -7.76 17.73
CA ILE A 220 19.09 -8.08 19.09
C ILE A 220 17.84 -7.99 20.01
N PHE A 221 16.89 -8.86 19.83
CA PHE A 221 15.82 -9.13 20.79
C PHE A 221 15.91 -10.58 21.24
N LYS A 222 16.97 -10.89 21.99
CA LYS A 222 16.82 -11.89 23.03
C LYS A 222 16.03 -11.22 24.14
N ILE A 223 14.75 -11.52 24.22
CA ILE A 223 13.98 -11.29 25.44
C ILE A 223 14.67 -12.20 26.50
N GLU A 224 15.47 -11.61 27.38
CA GLU A 224 15.86 -12.30 28.60
C GLU A 224 14.56 -12.55 29.36
N ASN A 225 14.13 -13.81 29.41
CA ASN A 225 13.09 -14.25 30.30
C ASN A 225 13.48 -13.82 31.72
N PRO A 226 12.64 -13.07 32.45
CA PRO A 226 12.93 -12.80 33.85
C PRO A 226 12.91 -14.16 34.58
N ILE A 227 14.06 -14.51 35.14
CA ILE A 227 14.25 -15.66 36.03
C ILE A 227 13.17 -15.57 37.11
N ARG A 228 12.28 -16.55 37.19
CA ARG A 228 11.39 -16.72 38.34
C ARG A 228 12.25 -17.02 39.55
N PRO A 229 12.12 -16.32 40.67
CA PRO A 229 12.81 -16.72 41.90
C PRO A 229 12.21 -18.05 42.35
N GLU A 230 13.06 -19.08 42.43
CA GLU A 230 12.71 -20.36 43.08
C GLU A 230 12.33 -20.09 44.54
N ASN A 231 11.16 -20.64 44.92
CA ASN A 231 10.69 -20.65 46.28
C ASN A 231 11.70 -21.40 47.18
N ALA A 232 12.39 -20.69 48.02
CA ALA A 232 13.12 -21.26 49.14
C ALA A 232 12.10 -21.76 50.19
N HIS A 233 11.86 -23.05 50.20
CA HIS A 233 11.29 -23.69 51.38
C HIS A 233 12.30 -23.66 52.52
N ALA A 234 12.02 -22.86 53.53
CA ALA A 234 12.68 -23.00 54.84
C ALA A 234 11.81 -23.90 55.70
N THR A 235 12.35 -25.05 55.99
CA THR A 235 11.98 -25.93 57.13
C THR A 235 12.52 -25.36 58.41
N SER A 236 11.68 -25.18 59.40
CA SER A 236 11.85 -25.48 60.82
C SER A 236 10.68 -24.93 61.62
#